data_b7c77f3badf9b526f6e666ce0d6818f7
#
_entry.id   b7c77f3badf9b526f6e666ce0d6818f7
#
_cell.length_a   1.000
_cell.length_b   1.000
_cell.length_c   1.000
_cell.angle_alpha   90.00
_cell.angle_beta   90.00
_cell.angle_gamma   90.00
#
_symmetry.space_group_name_H-M   'P 1'
#
loop_
_entity.id
_entity.type
_entity.pdbx_description
1 polymer ?
#
loop_
_entity_poly.entity_id
_entity_poly.type
_entity_poly.pdbx_seq_one_letter_code
_entity_poly.pdbx_strand_id
1 'polypeptide(L)'
;MTRLPLRLAGLVAALAAPAAAPAIAAAQPVVVELFESQGCSSCPPANANLAAIAGRPDVIALNFAVTYWDGPGWTDTFGTRGFTARQWDYAHAFHRTQVFTPQVVIDGRRDGVGINPAEFARLVGRGSASPATPGLKLAGGAVSIAAGPKPAQGADVWLARYDPRTVQVAIHGGENGGKTLPHKNIVRELVRIGGWNGAAETLRLPPPHQSGLADAVLVQLPRGGPILAAAKG
;
A
#
# COMPACT_ATOMS: atom_id res chain seq x y z
N MET A 1 -68.04 17.25 54.14
CA MET A 1 -66.62 16.79 54.26
C MET A 1 -66.24 16.20 52.91
N THR A 2 -65.71 17.03 52.04
CA THR A 2 -65.40 16.64 50.62
C THR A 2 -63.91 16.53 50.47
N ARG A 3 -63.36 15.33 50.21
CA ARG A 3 -61.91 15.04 50.02
C ARG A 3 -61.58 15.23 48.57
N LEU A 4 -60.62 16.14 48.29
CA LEU A 4 -60.03 16.40 46.96
C LEU A 4 -58.93 15.43 46.68
N PRO A 5 -58.84 14.79 45.51
CA PRO A 5 -57.71 13.88 45.20
C PRO A 5 -56.50 14.66 44.69
N LEU A 6 -55.34 14.42 45.29
CA LEU A 6 -54.03 14.92 44.91
C LEU A 6 -53.54 14.17 43.66
N ARG A 7 -53.43 14.87 42.52
CA ARG A 7 -52.84 14.31 41.29
C ARG A 7 -51.33 14.50 41.31
N LEU A 8 -50.59 13.40 41.42
CA LEU A 8 -49.15 13.37 41.19
C LEU A 8 -48.84 13.47 39.67
N ALA A 9 -48.24 14.57 39.22
CA ALA A 9 -47.71 14.71 37.88
C ALA A 9 -46.31 14.12 37.84
N GLY A 10 -46.16 12.97 37.18
CA GLY A 10 -44.85 12.34 36.95
C GLY A 10 -44.08 13.08 35.85
N LEU A 11 -42.93 13.64 36.20
CA LEU A 11 -42.01 14.28 35.27
C LEU A 11 -41.19 13.19 34.57
N VAL A 12 -41.48 12.93 33.29
CA VAL A 12 -40.64 12.02 32.45
C VAL A 12 -39.49 12.83 31.90
N ALA A 13 -38.29 12.63 32.46
CA ALA A 13 -37.05 13.18 31.91
C ALA A 13 -36.62 12.35 30.68
N ALA A 14 -36.75 12.91 29.50
CA ALA A 14 -36.20 12.32 28.26
C ALA A 14 -34.71 12.47 28.25
N LEU A 15 -33.97 11.37 28.40
CA LEU A 15 -32.51 11.31 28.18
C LEU A 15 -32.27 11.43 26.66
N ALA A 16 -31.79 12.57 26.22
CA ALA A 16 -31.27 12.75 24.87
C ALA A 16 -29.91 12.04 24.77
N ALA A 17 -29.85 10.95 24.02
CA ALA A 17 -28.57 10.30 23.67
C ALA A 17 -27.74 11.24 22.75
N PRO A 18 -26.46 11.45 23.02
CA PRO A 18 -25.61 12.26 22.15
C PRO A 18 -25.49 11.58 20.77
N ALA A 19 -25.87 12.28 19.71
CA ALA A 19 -25.64 11.86 18.34
C ALA A 19 -24.13 11.82 18.11
N ALA A 20 -23.58 10.63 17.84
CA ALA A 20 -22.19 10.47 17.45
C ALA A 20 -21.96 11.22 16.12
N ALA A 21 -21.14 12.26 16.14
CA ALA A 21 -20.72 12.95 14.92
C ALA A 21 -20.05 11.94 13.98
N PRO A 22 -20.31 11.98 12.66
CA PRO A 22 -19.64 11.13 11.71
C PRO A 22 -18.14 11.41 11.78
N ALA A 23 -17.35 10.39 12.13
CA ALA A 23 -15.91 10.48 12.04
C ALA A 23 -15.53 10.74 10.57
N ILE A 24 -14.91 11.87 10.28
CA ILE A 24 -14.36 12.16 8.96
C ILE A 24 -13.30 11.06 8.72
N ALA A 25 -13.59 10.14 7.81
CA ALA A 25 -12.64 9.11 7.42
C ALA A 25 -11.39 9.82 6.91
N ALA A 26 -10.23 9.57 7.55
CA ALA A 26 -8.96 10.11 7.09
C ALA A 26 -8.76 9.68 5.63
N ALA A 27 -8.27 10.60 4.80
CA ALA A 27 -7.97 10.30 3.41
C ALA A 27 -6.98 9.13 3.35
N GLN A 28 -7.27 8.13 2.50
CA GLN A 28 -6.40 6.98 2.31
C GLN A 28 -5.09 7.42 1.64
N PRO A 29 -3.92 6.90 2.05
CA PRO A 29 -2.68 7.21 1.38
C PRO A 29 -2.68 6.66 -0.05
N VAL A 30 -2.04 7.39 -0.96
CA VAL A 30 -1.76 6.90 -2.32
C VAL A 30 -0.67 5.84 -2.26
N VAL A 31 -0.92 4.67 -2.82
CA VAL A 31 0.08 3.61 -2.92
C VAL A 31 0.86 3.75 -4.21
N VAL A 32 2.18 3.88 -4.10
CA VAL A 32 3.12 4.00 -5.22
C VAL A 32 4.08 2.82 -5.17
N GLU A 33 3.98 1.93 -6.14
CA GLU A 33 4.84 0.76 -6.27
C GLU A 33 5.78 0.96 -7.46
N LEU A 34 7.08 1.00 -7.21
CA LEU A 34 8.11 1.06 -8.23
C LEU A 34 8.68 -0.35 -8.43
N PHE A 35 8.61 -0.87 -9.64
CA PHE A 35 9.31 -2.06 -10.08
C PHE A 35 10.59 -1.65 -10.82
N GLU A 36 11.75 -2.09 -10.31
CA GLU A 36 13.06 -1.69 -10.80
C GLU A 36 14.09 -2.80 -10.66
N SER A 37 15.32 -2.59 -11.09
CA SER A 37 16.46 -3.44 -10.79
C SER A 37 17.75 -2.63 -10.68
N GLN A 38 18.64 -3.09 -9.82
CA GLN A 38 20.01 -2.57 -9.72
C GLN A 38 20.76 -2.67 -11.05
N GLY A 39 20.43 -3.69 -11.88
CA GLY A 39 21.01 -3.89 -13.21
C GLY A 39 20.51 -2.94 -14.31
N CYS A 40 19.39 -2.24 -14.08
CA CYS A 40 18.70 -1.42 -15.07
C CYS A 40 19.22 0.04 -15.08
N SER A 41 19.87 0.50 -16.15
CA SER A 41 20.47 1.84 -16.24
C SER A 41 19.46 3.00 -16.29
N SER A 42 18.22 2.74 -16.68
CA SER A 42 17.12 3.73 -16.69
C SER A 42 16.37 3.83 -15.35
N CYS A 43 16.64 2.94 -14.39
CA CYS A 43 15.94 2.91 -13.11
C CYS A 43 16.34 3.99 -12.07
N PRO A 44 17.60 4.47 -12.00
CA PRO A 44 17.99 5.42 -10.97
C PRO A 44 17.16 6.72 -10.91
N PRO A 45 16.72 7.35 -12.02
CA PRO A 45 15.85 8.53 -11.94
C PRO A 45 14.48 8.23 -11.32
N ALA A 46 13.89 7.04 -11.60
CA ALA A 46 12.63 6.65 -10.99
C ALA A 46 12.78 6.36 -9.48
N ASN A 47 13.90 5.73 -9.07
CA ASN A 47 14.26 5.57 -7.67
C ASN A 47 14.37 6.92 -6.95
N ALA A 48 15.01 7.92 -7.57
CA ALA A 48 15.12 9.26 -7.00
C ALA A 48 13.75 9.92 -6.83
N ASN A 49 12.85 9.81 -7.81
CA ASN A 49 11.50 10.34 -7.74
C ASN A 49 10.68 9.65 -6.64
N LEU A 50 10.78 8.32 -6.48
CA LEU A 50 10.13 7.59 -5.38
C LEU A 50 10.69 8.04 -4.03
N ALA A 51 12.01 8.17 -3.90
CA ALA A 51 12.68 8.59 -2.67
C ALA A 51 12.22 9.99 -2.22
N ALA A 52 12.00 10.91 -3.16
CA ALA A 52 11.54 12.27 -2.89
C ALA A 52 10.15 12.33 -2.23
N ILE A 53 9.29 11.34 -2.46
CA ILE A 53 7.94 11.26 -1.87
C ILE A 53 7.81 10.27 -0.72
N ALA A 54 8.83 9.46 -0.45
CA ALA A 54 8.78 8.35 0.51
C ALA A 54 8.44 8.78 1.95
N GLY A 55 8.79 10.01 2.33
CA GLY A 55 8.50 10.58 3.65
C GLY A 55 7.11 11.21 3.80
N ARG A 56 6.33 11.30 2.74
CA ARG A 56 4.99 11.93 2.79
C ARG A 56 4.01 11.07 3.61
N PRO A 57 3.21 11.68 4.52
CA PRO A 57 2.23 10.95 5.32
C PRO A 57 1.08 10.38 4.46
N ASP A 58 0.74 11.06 3.37
CA ASP A 58 -0.33 10.71 2.43
C ASP A 58 0.10 9.76 1.30
N VAL A 59 1.31 9.19 1.39
CA VAL A 59 1.86 8.25 0.40
C VAL A 59 2.41 7.00 1.08
N ILE A 60 2.17 5.84 0.49
CA ILE A 60 2.89 4.60 0.75
C ILE A 60 3.75 4.34 -0.49
N ALA A 61 5.06 4.60 -0.37
CA ALA A 61 6.02 4.38 -1.44
C ALA A 61 6.75 3.06 -1.20
N LEU A 62 6.68 2.13 -2.15
CA LEU A 62 7.24 0.78 -2.08
C LEU A 62 8.15 0.53 -3.29
N ASN A 63 9.38 0.07 -3.04
CA ASN A 63 10.35 -0.24 -4.07
C ASN A 63 10.51 -1.77 -4.19
N PHE A 64 10.13 -2.35 -5.32
CA PHE A 64 10.18 -3.77 -5.63
C PHE A 64 11.28 -4.06 -6.64
N ALA A 65 12.31 -4.80 -6.24
CA ALA A 65 13.35 -5.27 -7.13
C ALA A 65 12.90 -6.53 -7.88
N VAL A 66 13.02 -6.52 -9.21
CA VAL A 66 12.64 -7.63 -10.08
C VAL A 66 13.84 -8.47 -10.49
N THR A 67 13.61 -9.73 -10.90
CA THR A 67 14.66 -10.72 -11.14
C THR A 67 15.01 -10.94 -12.62
N TYR A 68 14.29 -10.38 -13.57
CA TYR A 68 14.57 -10.65 -14.98
C TYR A 68 15.76 -9.85 -15.56
N TRP A 69 16.39 -9.02 -14.74
CA TRP A 69 17.68 -8.38 -15.01
C TRP A 69 18.86 -9.19 -14.46
N ASP A 70 18.58 -10.23 -13.66
CA ASP A 70 19.62 -11.10 -13.12
C ASP A 70 20.31 -11.88 -14.26
N GLY A 71 21.62 -11.92 -14.25
CA GLY A 71 22.39 -12.58 -15.29
C GLY A 71 23.87 -12.74 -14.92
N PRO A 72 24.71 -13.21 -15.86
CA PRO A 72 26.13 -13.34 -15.64
C PRO A 72 26.74 -12.01 -15.17
N GLY A 73 27.34 -12.02 -13.99
CA GLY A 73 28.05 -10.90 -13.39
C GLY A 73 27.24 -10.04 -12.41
N TRP A 74 25.90 -10.15 -12.35
CA TRP A 74 25.12 -9.45 -11.33
C TRP A 74 23.79 -10.13 -11.06
N THR A 75 23.47 -10.29 -9.78
CA THR A 75 22.15 -10.67 -9.27
C THR A 75 21.66 -9.55 -8.34
N ASP A 76 20.45 -9.04 -8.56
CA ASP A 76 19.89 -8.01 -7.73
C ASP A 76 19.74 -8.49 -6.28
N THR A 77 20.36 -7.76 -5.34
CA THR A 77 20.45 -8.18 -3.94
C THR A 77 19.12 -8.13 -3.19
N PHE A 78 18.10 -7.51 -3.77
CA PHE A 78 16.74 -7.37 -3.21
C PHE A 78 15.67 -8.06 -4.06
N GLY A 79 16.05 -8.51 -5.26
CA GLY A 79 15.15 -9.14 -6.22
C GLY A 79 14.55 -10.45 -5.70
N THR A 80 13.25 -10.65 -5.89
CA THR A 80 12.60 -11.92 -5.64
C THR A 80 11.65 -12.29 -6.79
N ARG A 81 11.48 -13.60 -7.03
CA ARG A 81 10.50 -14.09 -8.02
C ARG A 81 9.07 -13.64 -7.69
N GLY A 82 8.75 -13.50 -6.39
CA GLY A 82 7.44 -13.02 -5.94
C GLY A 82 7.17 -11.57 -6.37
N PHE A 83 8.19 -10.70 -6.36
CA PHE A 83 8.04 -9.31 -6.82
C PHE A 83 7.88 -9.23 -8.34
N THR A 84 8.63 -10.05 -9.08
CA THR A 84 8.44 -10.20 -10.53
C THR A 84 7.04 -10.73 -10.86
N ALA A 85 6.54 -11.72 -10.12
CA ALA A 85 5.18 -12.22 -10.30
C ALA A 85 4.11 -11.14 -10.03
N ARG A 86 4.29 -10.31 -8.96
CA ARG A 86 3.41 -9.17 -8.71
C ARG A 86 3.39 -8.16 -9.85
N GLN A 87 4.52 -7.90 -10.48
CA GLN A 87 4.59 -7.03 -11.66
C GLN A 87 3.84 -7.63 -12.84
N TRP A 88 3.94 -8.96 -13.05
CA TRP A 88 3.17 -9.65 -14.09
C TRP A 88 1.67 -9.62 -13.83
N ASP A 89 1.22 -9.71 -12.57
CA ASP A 89 -0.19 -9.54 -12.23
C ASP A 89 -0.69 -8.17 -12.69
N TYR A 90 0.08 -7.09 -12.46
CA TYR A 90 -0.25 -5.76 -12.96
C TYR A 90 -0.21 -5.69 -14.50
N ALA A 91 0.77 -6.30 -15.14
CA ALA A 91 0.83 -6.33 -16.60
C ALA A 91 -0.45 -6.94 -17.19
N HIS A 92 -0.90 -8.08 -16.65
CA HIS A 92 -2.14 -8.73 -17.06
C HIS A 92 -3.38 -7.86 -16.80
N ALA A 93 -3.46 -7.24 -15.59
CA ALA A 93 -4.57 -6.35 -15.22
C ALA A 93 -4.67 -5.12 -16.14
N PHE A 94 -3.53 -4.63 -16.65
CA PHE A 94 -3.44 -3.51 -17.59
C PHE A 94 -3.45 -3.94 -19.07
N HIS A 95 -3.75 -5.23 -19.36
CA HIS A 95 -3.78 -5.81 -20.71
C HIS A 95 -2.44 -5.64 -21.46
N ARG A 96 -1.33 -5.74 -20.76
CA ARG A 96 0.02 -5.71 -21.32
C ARG A 96 0.52 -7.13 -21.55
N THR A 97 1.28 -7.31 -22.62
CA THR A 97 1.94 -8.59 -22.97
C THR A 97 3.36 -8.69 -22.44
N GLN A 98 3.88 -7.60 -21.89
CA GLN A 98 5.27 -7.52 -21.41
C GLN A 98 5.34 -6.68 -20.11
N VAL A 99 6.35 -6.94 -19.32
CA VAL A 99 6.79 -6.11 -18.19
C VAL A 99 7.98 -5.24 -18.60
N PHE A 100 8.22 -4.15 -17.90
CA PHE A 100 9.32 -3.25 -18.19
C PHE A 100 9.83 -2.59 -16.90
N THR A 101 11.07 -2.11 -16.90
CA THR A 101 11.63 -1.29 -15.82
C THR A 101 12.22 0.00 -16.36
N PRO A 102 12.15 1.08 -15.56
CA PRO A 102 11.34 1.17 -14.34
C PRO A 102 9.85 1.23 -14.68
N GLN A 103 9.00 0.61 -13.85
CA GLN A 103 7.55 0.75 -13.93
C GLN A 103 7.01 1.25 -12.58
N VAL A 104 6.25 2.33 -12.61
CA VAL A 104 5.54 2.87 -11.45
C VAL A 104 4.07 2.51 -11.56
N VAL A 105 3.51 1.87 -10.54
CA VAL A 105 2.08 1.56 -10.44
C VAL A 105 1.47 2.40 -9.32
N ILE A 106 0.35 3.06 -9.59
CA ILE A 106 -0.37 3.90 -8.64
C ILE A 106 -1.71 3.24 -8.30
N ASP A 107 -1.90 2.90 -7.01
CA ASP A 107 -3.12 2.30 -6.44
C ASP A 107 -3.61 1.04 -7.20
N GLY A 108 -2.73 0.33 -7.94
CA GLY A 108 -3.12 -0.77 -8.81
C GLY A 108 -4.08 -0.38 -9.95
N ARG A 109 -4.15 0.91 -10.31
CA ARG A 109 -5.13 1.45 -11.27
C ARG A 109 -4.51 2.01 -12.54
N ARG A 110 -3.25 2.42 -12.49
CA ARG A 110 -2.51 3.00 -13.62
C ARG A 110 -1.03 2.80 -13.45
N ASP A 111 -0.32 2.86 -14.55
CA ASP A 111 1.13 2.75 -14.54
C ASP A 111 1.81 3.80 -15.44
N GLY A 112 3.12 3.90 -15.31
CA GLY A 112 3.99 4.72 -16.13
C GLY A 112 5.46 4.41 -15.88
N VAL A 113 6.35 5.02 -16.64
CA VAL A 113 7.79 4.79 -16.53
C VAL A 113 8.40 5.46 -15.28
N GLY A 114 7.91 6.62 -14.91
CA GLY A 114 8.30 7.29 -13.66
C GLY A 114 9.66 7.98 -13.64
N ILE A 115 10.39 8.07 -14.77
CA ILE A 115 11.71 8.72 -14.83
C ILE A 115 11.61 10.24 -14.91
N ASN A 116 10.56 10.78 -15.52
CA ASN A 116 10.35 12.22 -15.60
C ASN A 116 9.65 12.71 -14.31
N PRO A 117 10.22 13.66 -13.53
CA PRO A 117 9.64 14.13 -12.27
C PRO A 117 8.24 14.72 -12.41
N ALA A 118 7.97 15.48 -13.48
CA ALA A 118 6.66 16.10 -13.69
C ALA A 118 5.57 15.07 -14.06
N GLU A 119 5.91 14.04 -14.84
CA GLU A 119 5.02 12.93 -15.13
C GLU A 119 4.77 12.07 -13.91
N PHE A 120 5.81 11.77 -13.15
CA PHE A 120 5.72 11.05 -11.89
C PHE A 120 4.79 11.77 -10.89
N ALA A 121 4.99 13.07 -10.71
CA ALA A 121 4.14 13.89 -9.84
C ALA A 121 2.67 13.91 -10.31
N ARG A 122 2.42 13.96 -11.62
CA ARG A 122 1.05 13.86 -12.20
C ARG A 122 0.43 12.48 -11.98
N LEU A 123 1.20 11.40 -12.10
CA LEU A 123 0.73 10.05 -11.82
C LEU A 123 0.31 9.92 -10.36
N VAL A 124 1.16 10.35 -9.43
CA VAL A 124 0.88 10.31 -7.98
C VAL A 124 -0.31 11.21 -7.62
N GLY A 125 -0.38 12.43 -8.16
CA GLY A 125 -1.48 13.37 -7.90
C GLY A 125 -2.85 12.91 -8.39
N ARG A 126 -2.91 11.89 -9.25
CA ARG A 126 -4.16 11.23 -9.67
C ARG A 126 -4.51 10.03 -8.80
N GLY A 127 -3.66 9.64 -7.86
CA GLY A 127 -3.99 8.66 -6.84
C GLY A 127 -5.13 9.20 -6.00
N SER A 128 -6.12 8.40 -5.73
CA SER A 128 -7.24 8.81 -4.88
C SER A 128 -7.81 7.62 -4.16
N ALA A 129 -8.10 7.82 -2.88
CA ALA A 129 -8.98 6.93 -2.15
C ALA A 129 -10.35 6.90 -2.84
N SER A 130 -10.88 5.72 -3.06
CA SER A 130 -12.29 5.57 -3.40
C SER A 130 -13.14 6.00 -2.20
N PRO A 131 -14.27 6.73 -2.39
CA PRO A 131 -15.17 7.09 -1.29
C PRO A 131 -15.71 5.88 -0.50
N ALA A 132 -15.68 4.70 -1.10
CA ALA A 132 -16.18 3.44 -0.55
C ALA A 132 -15.07 2.52 -0.03
N THR A 133 -13.87 3.03 0.23
CA THR A 133 -12.77 2.22 0.76
C THR A 133 -13.02 1.87 2.22
N PRO A 134 -12.72 0.61 2.67
CA PRO A 134 -12.79 0.31 4.10
C PRO A 134 -11.71 1.11 4.86
N GLY A 135 -12.03 1.58 6.06
CA GLY A 135 -11.01 2.11 6.97
C GLY A 135 -10.05 1.01 7.40
N LEU A 136 -8.74 1.31 7.43
CA LEU A 136 -7.70 0.42 7.96
C LEU A 136 -7.01 1.05 9.15
N LYS A 137 -6.69 0.22 10.16
CA LYS A 137 -5.88 0.63 11.31
C LYS A 137 -4.86 -0.46 11.62
N LEU A 138 -3.57 -0.11 11.58
CA LEU A 138 -2.47 -0.95 12.06
C LEU A 138 -2.19 -0.58 13.52
N ALA A 139 -2.24 -1.58 14.40
CA ALA A 139 -1.87 -1.42 15.81
C ALA A 139 -1.61 -2.78 16.46
N GLY A 140 -0.67 -2.85 17.39
CA GLY A 140 -0.46 -4.05 18.23
C GLY A 140 -0.17 -5.34 17.46
N GLY A 141 0.52 -5.27 16.32
CA GLY A 141 0.82 -6.44 15.49
C GLY A 141 -0.41 -7.01 14.77
N ALA A 142 -1.42 -6.19 14.51
CA ALA A 142 -2.62 -6.55 13.76
C ALA A 142 -3.09 -5.42 12.87
N VAL A 143 -3.85 -5.76 11.82
CA VAL A 143 -4.61 -4.83 11.01
C VAL A 143 -6.11 -5.05 11.24
N SER A 144 -6.82 -3.98 11.60
CA SER A 144 -8.29 -3.96 11.64
C SER A 144 -8.80 -3.31 10.37
N ILE A 145 -9.71 -4.00 9.68
CA ILE A 145 -10.36 -3.58 8.44
C ILE A 145 -11.83 -3.33 8.76
N ALA A 146 -12.31 -2.13 8.52
CA ALA A 146 -13.71 -1.80 8.75
C ALA A 146 -14.65 -2.52 7.76
N ALA A 147 -15.92 -2.64 8.10
CA ALA A 147 -16.94 -3.07 7.14
C ALA A 147 -17.05 -2.05 6.00
N GLY A 148 -17.38 -2.55 4.81
CA GLY A 148 -17.55 -1.74 3.61
C GLY A 148 -18.25 -2.52 2.48
N PRO A 149 -18.41 -1.93 1.30
CA PRO A 149 -19.01 -2.60 0.16
C PRO A 149 -18.26 -3.90 -0.18
N LYS A 150 -18.99 -5.00 -0.28
CA LYS A 150 -18.42 -6.31 -0.63
C LYS A 150 -17.92 -6.29 -2.07
N PRO A 151 -16.61 -6.54 -2.32
CA PRO A 151 -16.11 -6.71 -3.67
C PRO A 151 -16.69 -8.00 -4.31
N ALA A 152 -17.03 -7.98 -5.60
CA ALA A 152 -17.65 -9.11 -6.28
C ALA A 152 -16.83 -10.41 -6.18
N GLN A 153 -15.50 -10.31 -6.24
CA GLN A 153 -14.57 -11.46 -6.14
C GLN A 153 -13.83 -11.53 -4.79
N GLY A 154 -14.25 -10.72 -3.80
CA GLY A 154 -13.45 -10.50 -2.60
C GLY A 154 -12.22 -9.63 -2.88
N ALA A 155 -11.38 -9.44 -1.88
CA ALA A 155 -10.10 -8.75 -1.99
C ALA A 155 -9.03 -9.52 -1.22
N ASP A 156 -7.80 -9.47 -1.69
CA ASP A 156 -6.64 -9.97 -0.97
C ASP A 156 -6.14 -8.93 0.02
N VAL A 157 -5.66 -9.37 1.17
CA VAL A 157 -4.98 -8.52 2.15
C VAL A 157 -3.50 -8.85 2.12
N TRP A 158 -2.71 -7.91 1.63
CA TRP A 158 -1.27 -8.03 1.51
C TRP A 158 -0.56 -7.26 2.61
N LEU A 159 0.45 -7.86 3.20
CA LEU A 159 1.44 -7.21 4.04
C LEU A 159 2.72 -7.03 3.21
N ALA A 160 3.12 -5.78 3.01
CA ALA A 160 4.42 -5.42 2.46
C ALA A 160 5.30 -4.87 3.59
N ARG A 161 6.44 -5.51 3.84
CA ARG A 161 7.46 -5.01 4.76
C ARG A 161 8.61 -4.44 3.98
N TYR A 162 8.99 -3.23 4.30
CA TYR A 162 10.02 -2.50 3.58
C TYR A 162 11.06 -1.87 4.52
N ASP A 163 12.29 -1.76 4.04
CA ASP A 163 13.35 -1.03 4.74
C ASP A 163 13.15 0.48 4.52
N PRO A 164 12.78 1.28 5.54
CA PRO A 164 12.54 2.70 5.40
C PRO A 164 13.81 3.53 5.23
N ARG A 165 14.98 2.93 5.38
CA ARG A 165 16.28 3.60 5.23
C ARG A 165 16.63 3.77 3.76
N THR A 166 17.55 4.66 3.47
CA THR A 166 18.24 4.70 2.17
C THR A 166 19.44 3.77 2.24
N VAL A 167 19.42 2.71 1.44
CA VAL A 167 20.51 1.74 1.35
C VAL A 167 21.37 2.07 0.13
N GLN A 168 22.67 2.26 0.35
CA GLN A 168 23.64 2.42 -0.74
C GLN A 168 24.11 1.04 -1.19
N VAL A 169 23.97 0.74 -2.48
CA VAL A 169 24.38 -0.55 -3.06
C VAL A 169 25.49 -0.32 -4.06
N ALA A 170 26.64 -0.93 -3.80
CA ALA A 170 27.75 -1.04 -4.77
C ALA A 170 27.40 -2.13 -5.79
N ILE A 171 27.22 -1.74 -7.05
CA ILE A 171 26.80 -2.65 -8.12
C ILE A 171 28.03 -3.04 -8.92
N HIS A 172 28.30 -4.35 -9.01
CA HIS A 172 29.53 -4.84 -9.61
C HIS A 172 29.36 -5.34 -11.06
N GLY A 173 28.12 -5.40 -11.58
CA GLY A 173 27.84 -5.85 -12.94
C GLY A 173 26.51 -5.29 -13.47
N GLY A 174 26.08 -5.77 -14.67
CA GLY A 174 24.92 -5.20 -15.37
C GLY A 174 25.21 -3.79 -15.91
N GLU A 175 24.19 -3.08 -16.38
CA GLU A 175 24.33 -1.75 -16.98
C GLU A 175 24.77 -0.65 -15.99
N ASN A 176 24.63 -0.91 -14.69
CA ASN A 176 25.05 -0.02 -13.61
C ASN A 176 26.36 -0.47 -12.94
N GLY A 177 27.07 -1.43 -13.50
CA GLY A 177 28.35 -1.91 -12.96
C GLY A 177 29.32 -0.78 -12.66
N GLY A 178 29.98 -0.83 -11.49
CA GLY A 178 30.92 0.17 -11.00
C GLY A 178 30.26 1.38 -10.31
N LYS A 179 28.93 1.46 -10.25
CA LYS A 179 28.21 2.55 -9.56
C LYS A 179 27.80 2.14 -8.16
N THR A 180 27.70 3.11 -7.25
CA THR A 180 27.01 2.96 -5.97
C THR A 180 25.70 3.76 -6.04
N LEU A 181 24.56 3.08 -5.93
CA LEU A 181 23.26 3.69 -6.10
C LEU A 181 22.41 3.62 -4.83
N PRO A 182 21.68 4.70 -4.49
CA PRO A 182 20.77 4.73 -3.36
C PRO A 182 19.44 4.05 -3.72
N HIS A 183 18.94 3.22 -2.81
CA HIS A 183 17.60 2.63 -2.88
C HIS A 183 16.84 2.95 -1.59
N LYS A 184 15.59 3.39 -1.70
CA LYS A 184 14.73 3.80 -0.59
C LYS A 184 13.47 2.96 -0.55
N ASN A 185 12.99 2.66 0.67
CA ASN A 185 11.75 1.90 0.89
C ASN A 185 11.73 0.55 0.15
N ILE A 186 12.85 -0.15 0.20
CA ILE A 186 13.03 -1.46 -0.45
C ILE A 186 12.13 -2.48 0.23
N VAL A 187 11.21 -3.08 -0.52
CA VAL A 187 10.39 -4.17 -0.03
C VAL A 187 11.24 -5.42 0.19
N ARG A 188 11.14 -5.98 1.40
CA ARG A 188 11.87 -7.18 1.82
C ARG A 188 10.96 -8.39 1.93
N GLU A 189 9.69 -8.17 2.22
CA GLU A 189 8.69 -9.21 2.36
C GLU A 189 7.37 -8.75 1.73
N LEU A 190 6.71 -9.64 1.00
CA LEU A 190 5.34 -9.46 0.52
C LEU A 190 4.58 -10.74 0.81
N VAL A 191 3.61 -10.66 1.71
CA VAL A 191 2.85 -11.83 2.21
C VAL A 191 1.37 -11.56 2.10
N ARG A 192 0.63 -12.51 1.51
CA ARG A 192 -0.83 -12.51 1.60
C ARG A 192 -1.24 -13.01 2.99
N ILE A 193 -1.79 -12.12 3.81
CA ILE A 193 -2.16 -12.42 5.20
C ILE A 193 -3.63 -12.80 5.37
N GLY A 194 -4.44 -12.66 4.34
CA GLY A 194 -5.85 -13.01 4.38
C GLY A 194 -6.62 -12.53 3.15
N GLY A 195 -7.94 -12.57 3.27
CA GLY A 195 -8.87 -12.00 2.30
C GLY A 195 -9.90 -11.13 3.00
N TRP A 196 -10.52 -10.19 2.28
CA TRP A 196 -11.60 -9.36 2.79
C TRP A 196 -12.82 -9.44 1.88
N ASN A 197 -13.99 -9.63 2.47
CA ASN A 197 -15.25 -9.86 1.77
C ASN A 197 -16.31 -8.77 2.03
N GLY A 198 -15.91 -7.64 2.61
CA GLY A 198 -16.82 -6.55 2.98
C GLY A 198 -17.20 -6.52 4.46
N ALA A 199 -17.00 -7.59 5.21
CA ALA A 199 -17.23 -7.60 6.66
C ALA A 199 -16.07 -6.97 7.43
N ALA A 200 -16.35 -6.42 8.62
CA ALA A 200 -15.29 -5.99 9.53
C ALA A 200 -14.44 -7.20 9.95
N GLU A 201 -13.12 -7.05 9.89
CA GLU A 201 -12.18 -8.14 10.18
C GLU A 201 -10.92 -7.61 10.86
N THR A 202 -10.27 -8.47 11.65
CA THR A 202 -8.96 -8.18 12.23
C THR A 202 -8.02 -9.35 11.93
N LEU A 203 -6.92 -9.06 11.24
CA LEU A 203 -5.89 -10.03 10.89
C LEU A 203 -4.63 -9.76 11.69
N ARG A 204 -4.04 -10.81 12.28
CA ARG A 204 -2.73 -10.72 12.91
C ARG A 204 -1.63 -10.65 11.84
N LEU A 205 -0.65 -9.79 12.05
CA LEU A 205 0.53 -9.76 11.22
C LEU A 205 1.47 -10.89 11.66
N PRO A 206 2.00 -11.70 10.72
CA PRO A 206 3.03 -12.68 11.05
C PRO A 206 4.28 -11.97 11.59
N PRO A 207 5.11 -12.63 12.40
CA PRO A 207 6.36 -12.04 12.87
C PRO A 207 7.27 -11.66 11.69
N PRO A 208 8.03 -10.54 11.75
CA PRO A 208 8.96 -10.18 10.68
C PRO A 208 10.16 -11.14 10.66
N HIS A 209 10.63 -11.47 9.46
CA HIS A 209 11.89 -12.24 9.30
C HIS A 209 13.13 -11.40 9.60
N GLN A 210 13.01 -10.07 9.53
CA GLN A 210 14.10 -9.12 9.79
C GLN A 210 13.57 -7.95 10.63
N SER A 211 14.36 -7.49 11.60
CA SER A 211 14.05 -6.31 12.41
C SER A 211 14.26 -5.01 11.62
N GLY A 212 13.62 -3.91 12.08
CA GLY A 212 13.81 -2.57 11.52
C GLY A 212 13.07 -2.32 10.20
N LEU A 213 12.19 -3.23 9.78
CA LEU A 213 11.28 -3.01 8.66
C LEU A 213 10.02 -2.26 9.11
N ALA A 214 9.47 -1.45 8.22
CA ALA A 214 8.17 -0.82 8.37
C ALA A 214 7.09 -1.67 7.67
N ASP A 215 5.88 -1.63 8.20
CA ASP A 215 4.73 -2.37 7.69
C ASP A 215 3.84 -1.48 6.82
N ALA A 216 3.39 -2.01 5.68
CA ALA A 216 2.27 -1.48 4.91
C ALA A 216 1.29 -2.61 4.63
N VAL A 217 -0.01 -2.35 4.84
CA VAL A 217 -1.07 -3.30 4.51
C VAL A 217 -1.91 -2.74 3.38
N LEU A 218 -2.15 -3.58 2.37
CA LEU A 218 -2.92 -3.24 1.17
C LEU A 218 -4.11 -4.19 1.08
N VAL A 219 -5.32 -3.66 0.94
CA VAL A 219 -6.52 -4.42 0.56
C VAL A 219 -6.71 -4.23 -0.93
N GLN A 220 -6.54 -5.28 -1.71
CA GLN A 220 -6.43 -5.22 -3.17
C GLN A 220 -7.35 -6.22 -3.86
N LEU A 221 -7.98 -5.82 -4.94
CA LEU A 221 -8.69 -6.78 -5.80
C LEU A 221 -7.70 -7.81 -6.37
N PRO A 222 -8.14 -9.08 -6.56
CA PRO A 222 -7.23 -10.15 -6.99
C PRO A 222 -6.52 -9.86 -8.31
N ARG A 223 -5.38 -10.55 -8.52
CA ARG A 223 -4.62 -10.55 -9.79
C ARG A 223 -4.23 -9.14 -10.26
N GLY A 224 -3.58 -8.37 -9.41
CA GLY A 224 -3.09 -7.04 -9.76
C GLY A 224 -4.18 -5.99 -9.97
N GLY A 225 -5.40 -6.25 -9.49
CA GLY A 225 -6.49 -5.28 -9.56
C GLY A 225 -6.26 -4.07 -8.65
N PRO A 226 -7.22 -3.12 -8.66
CA PRO A 226 -7.17 -1.91 -7.84
C PRO A 226 -6.93 -2.17 -6.35
N ILE A 227 -6.08 -1.36 -5.72
CA ILE A 227 -5.97 -1.27 -4.27
C ILE A 227 -7.17 -0.46 -3.77
N LEU A 228 -7.94 -1.06 -2.87
CA LEU A 228 -9.17 -0.49 -2.31
C LEU A 228 -8.86 0.37 -1.09
N ALA A 229 -7.93 -0.08 -0.26
CA ALA A 229 -7.52 0.59 0.95
C ALA A 229 -6.07 0.23 1.31
N ALA A 230 -5.38 1.14 1.97
CA ALA A 230 -4.02 0.93 2.45
C ALA A 230 -3.75 1.67 3.76
N ALA A 231 -2.85 1.11 4.57
CA ALA A 231 -2.33 1.76 5.76
C ALA A 231 -0.85 1.41 5.94
N LYS A 232 -0.07 2.33 6.55
CA LYS A 232 1.31 2.09 6.98
C LYS A 232 1.43 2.32 8.48
N GLY A 233 2.32 1.54 9.13
CA GLY A 233 2.66 1.64 10.55
C GLY A 233 4.01 2.31 10.77
#